data_1235da25106c879449ee38c636fb4fb3
#
_entry.id   1235da25106c879449ee38c636fb4fb3
#
_cell.length_a   1.000
_cell.length_b   1.000
_cell.length_c   1.000
_cell.angle_alpha   90.00
_cell.angle_beta   90.00
_cell.angle_gamma   90.00
#
_symmetry.space_group_name_H-M   'P 1'
#
loop_
_entity.id
_entity.type
_entity.pdbx_description
1 polymer ?
#
loop_
_entity_poly.entity_id
_entity_poly.type
_entity_poly.pdbx_seq_one_letter_code
_entity_poly.pdbx_strand_id
1 'polypeptide(L)'
;STAGEERLIAAVEKGWLPITLAVQISGSGSEDVQVAMMQAYDSGMLRGEQLMKVRRLIDRRHAAGKRYSRTRQPEGTMTPRRLLLAYQAEVRRQRLVIKKAEVGEQRLLFVVTALRRLMSDEHFRTLLRAEEVAEMPKPLADRLAGASRP
;
A
#
# COMPACT_ATOMS: atom_id res chain seq x y z
N SER A 1 -22.60 0.56 -19.62
CA SER A 1 -23.89 0.76 -19.00
C SER A 1 -24.21 2.26 -18.99
N THR A 2 -25.15 2.65 -19.83
CA THR A 2 -25.52 4.02 -20.13
C THR A 2 -26.06 4.82 -18.92
N ALA A 3 -26.78 4.20 -18.00
CA ALA A 3 -27.42 4.88 -16.87
C ALA A 3 -26.42 5.44 -15.83
N GLY A 4 -25.34 4.77 -15.58
CA GLY A 4 -24.28 5.25 -14.68
C GLY A 4 -23.49 6.42 -15.30
N GLU A 5 -23.22 6.34 -16.58
CA GLU A 5 -22.53 7.38 -17.35
C GLU A 5 -23.37 8.65 -17.46
N GLU A 6 -24.67 8.53 -17.73
CA GLU A 6 -25.59 9.66 -17.77
C GLU A 6 -25.67 10.41 -16.43
N ARG A 7 -25.67 9.68 -15.31
CA ARG A 7 -25.65 10.31 -13.97
C ARG A 7 -24.35 11.04 -13.70
N LEU A 8 -23.20 10.48 -14.14
CA LEU A 8 -21.90 11.14 -14.01
C LEU A 8 -21.84 12.41 -14.85
N ILE A 9 -22.30 12.36 -16.10
CA ILE A 9 -22.37 13.52 -16.99
C ILE A 9 -23.24 14.60 -16.37
N ALA A 10 -24.44 14.26 -15.92
CA ALA A 10 -25.35 15.21 -15.27
C ALA A 10 -24.75 15.84 -14.00
N ALA A 11 -23.98 15.09 -13.20
CA ALA A 11 -23.30 15.61 -12.03
C ALA A 11 -22.15 16.58 -12.40
N VAL A 12 -21.44 16.32 -13.49
CA VAL A 12 -20.40 17.21 -14.01
C VAL A 12 -21.01 18.49 -14.58
N GLU A 13 -22.08 18.38 -15.39
CA GLU A 13 -22.79 19.53 -15.97
C GLU A 13 -23.37 20.47 -14.91
N LYS A 14 -23.87 19.92 -13.80
CA LYS A 14 -24.37 20.70 -12.65
C LYS A 14 -23.24 21.25 -11.75
N GLY A 15 -21.97 20.95 -12.07
CA GLY A 15 -20.82 21.38 -11.27
C GLY A 15 -20.67 20.68 -9.91
N TRP A 16 -21.41 19.61 -9.66
CA TRP A 16 -21.35 18.85 -8.41
C TRP A 16 -20.13 17.94 -8.34
N LEU A 17 -19.67 17.47 -9.49
CA LEU A 17 -18.55 16.54 -9.59
C LEU A 17 -17.51 17.07 -10.58
N PRO A 18 -16.23 17.21 -10.19
CA PRO A 18 -15.16 17.54 -11.13
C PRO A 18 -15.02 16.48 -12.23
N ILE A 19 -14.80 16.91 -13.46
CA ILE A 19 -14.69 16.01 -14.64
C ILE A 19 -13.60 14.95 -14.44
N THR A 20 -12.48 15.32 -13.85
CA THR A 20 -11.38 14.39 -13.55
C THR A 20 -11.82 13.26 -12.62
N LEU A 21 -12.69 13.56 -11.67
CA LEU A 21 -13.23 12.58 -10.75
C LEU A 21 -14.31 11.72 -11.40
N ALA A 22 -15.16 12.31 -12.26
CA ALA A 22 -16.16 11.59 -13.03
C ALA A 22 -15.52 10.53 -13.93
N VAL A 23 -14.44 10.88 -14.64
CA VAL A 23 -13.66 9.94 -15.47
C VAL A 23 -13.07 8.81 -14.61
N GLN A 24 -12.63 9.13 -13.41
CA GLN A 24 -12.11 8.11 -12.50
C GLN A 24 -13.21 7.16 -11.99
N ILE A 25 -14.40 7.66 -11.73
CA ILE A 25 -15.53 6.86 -11.27
C ILE A 25 -16.07 6.00 -12.42
N SER A 26 -16.19 6.55 -13.63
CA SER A 26 -16.67 5.81 -14.81
C SER A 26 -15.83 4.58 -15.15
N GLY A 27 -14.53 4.62 -14.89
CA GLY A 27 -13.65 3.48 -15.09
C GLY A 27 -13.78 2.36 -14.04
N SER A 28 -14.60 2.51 -13.00
CA SER A 28 -14.90 1.41 -12.07
C SER A 28 -15.91 0.45 -12.72
N GLY A 29 -15.55 -0.84 -12.82
CA GLY A 29 -16.24 -1.82 -13.65
C GLY A 29 -17.63 -2.26 -13.19
N SER A 30 -18.20 -1.69 -12.12
CA SER A 30 -19.48 -2.05 -11.56
C SER A 30 -20.32 -0.81 -11.28
N GLU A 31 -21.56 -0.80 -11.74
CA GLU A 31 -22.51 0.30 -11.52
C GLU A 31 -22.72 0.58 -10.03
N ASP A 32 -22.81 -0.46 -9.22
CA ASP A 32 -22.97 -0.35 -7.75
C ASP A 32 -21.79 0.43 -7.13
N VAL A 33 -20.57 0.18 -7.59
CA VAL A 33 -19.37 0.89 -7.13
C VAL A 33 -19.41 2.35 -7.57
N GLN A 34 -19.82 2.63 -8.80
CA GLN A 34 -19.94 4.00 -9.33
C GLN A 34 -20.95 4.82 -8.50
N VAL A 35 -22.14 4.26 -8.26
CA VAL A 35 -23.17 4.90 -7.44
C VAL A 35 -22.68 5.14 -6.01
N ALA A 36 -22.05 4.12 -5.39
CA ALA A 36 -21.52 4.26 -4.04
C ALA A 36 -20.41 5.31 -3.92
N MET A 37 -19.54 5.44 -4.94
CA MET A 37 -18.51 6.47 -4.99
C MET A 37 -19.10 7.87 -5.14
N MET A 38 -20.10 8.03 -5.99
CA MET A 38 -20.82 9.32 -6.14
C MET A 38 -21.50 9.73 -4.84
N GLN A 39 -22.20 8.81 -4.18
CA GLN A 39 -22.87 9.06 -2.90
C GLN A 39 -21.86 9.38 -1.77
N ALA A 40 -20.72 8.70 -1.74
CA ALA A 40 -19.67 8.98 -0.77
C ALA A 40 -19.02 10.35 -0.97
N TYR A 41 -18.94 10.82 -2.20
CA TYR A 41 -18.44 12.16 -2.53
C TYR A 41 -19.48 13.23 -2.17
N ASP A 42 -20.72 13.06 -2.60
CA ASP A 42 -21.84 14.01 -2.37
C ASP A 42 -22.13 14.17 -0.86
N SER A 43 -22.11 13.10 -0.11
CA SER A 43 -22.26 13.13 1.37
C SER A 43 -21.04 13.66 2.12
N GLY A 44 -19.92 13.95 1.43
CA GLY A 44 -18.67 14.40 2.05
C GLY A 44 -17.92 13.33 2.85
N MET A 45 -18.35 12.06 2.79
CA MET A 45 -17.67 10.96 3.48
C MET A 45 -16.26 10.71 2.97
N LEU A 46 -16.05 10.88 1.66
CA LEU A 46 -14.75 10.74 1.01
C LEU A 46 -14.48 11.94 0.13
N ARG A 47 -13.30 12.54 0.27
CA ARG A 47 -12.83 13.61 -0.62
C ARG A 47 -12.32 13.01 -1.93
N GLY A 48 -12.18 13.84 -2.98
CA GLY A 48 -11.80 13.37 -4.31
C GLY A 48 -10.52 12.51 -4.34
N GLU A 49 -9.48 12.90 -3.60
CA GLU A 49 -8.24 12.14 -3.49
C GLU A 49 -8.44 10.78 -2.79
N GLN A 50 -9.28 10.73 -1.77
CA GLN A 50 -9.61 9.49 -1.06
C GLN A 50 -10.39 8.53 -1.95
N LEU A 51 -11.33 9.06 -2.77
CA LEU A 51 -12.05 8.27 -3.77
C LEU A 51 -11.12 7.65 -4.81
N MET A 52 -10.12 8.40 -5.28
CA MET A 52 -9.12 7.87 -6.21
C MET A 52 -8.30 6.73 -5.57
N LYS A 53 -7.95 6.85 -4.30
CA LYS A 53 -7.26 5.78 -3.54
C LYS A 53 -8.16 4.56 -3.37
N VAL A 54 -9.44 4.74 -3.04
CA VAL A 54 -10.43 3.66 -2.91
C VAL A 54 -10.61 2.93 -4.23
N ARG A 55 -10.74 3.67 -5.35
CA ARG A 55 -10.84 3.07 -6.66
C ARG A 55 -9.65 2.17 -6.98
N ARG A 56 -8.42 2.68 -6.84
CA ARG A 56 -7.20 1.89 -7.07
C ARG A 56 -7.16 0.63 -6.20
N LEU A 57 -7.75 0.70 -5.01
CA LEU A 57 -7.87 -0.43 -4.12
C LEU A 57 -8.84 -1.48 -4.66
N ILE A 58 -10.01 -1.04 -5.16
CA ILE A 58 -11.03 -1.90 -5.76
C ILE A 58 -10.44 -2.57 -7.01
N ASP A 59 -9.82 -1.82 -7.90
CA ASP A 59 -9.20 -2.32 -9.13
C ASP A 59 -8.14 -3.39 -8.82
N ARG A 60 -7.28 -3.15 -7.81
CA ARG A 60 -6.28 -4.12 -7.35
C ARG A 60 -6.91 -5.39 -6.79
N ARG A 61 -7.99 -5.26 -6.02
CA ARG A 61 -8.72 -6.42 -5.48
C ARG A 61 -9.39 -7.23 -6.58
N HIS A 62 -9.98 -6.58 -7.57
CA HIS A 62 -10.54 -7.26 -8.75
C HIS A 62 -9.46 -7.98 -9.56
N ALA A 63 -8.31 -7.36 -9.76
CA ALA A 63 -7.17 -7.98 -10.44
C ALA A 63 -6.59 -9.16 -9.64
N ALA A 64 -6.52 -9.04 -8.31
CA ALA A 64 -6.04 -10.09 -7.41
C ALA A 64 -7.09 -11.20 -7.20
N GLY A 65 -8.37 -10.88 -7.21
CA GLY A 65 -9.47 -11.83 -7.00
C GLY A 65 -9.53 -12.95 -8.04
N LYS A 66 -9.04 -12.69 -9.26
CA LYS A 66 -8.83 -13.74 -10.28
C LYS A 66 -7.73 -14.75 -9.90
N ARG A 67 -6.80 -14.39 -8.99
CA ARG A 67 -5.70 -15.24 -8.53
C ARG A 67 -5.90 -15.84 -7.12
N TYR A 68 -6.73 -15.21 -6.29
CA TYR A 68 -6.95 -15.57 -4.88
C TYR A 68 -8.44 -15.84 -4.59
N SER A 69 -9.07 -16.70 -5.36
CA SER A 69 -10.49 -17.11 -5.21
C SER A 69 -10.79 -17.94 -3.94
N ARG A 70 -9.94 -17.89 -2.93
CA ARG A 70 -10.17 -18.63 -1.66
C ARG A 70 -10.68 -17.79 -0.49
N THR A 71 -10.76 -16.49 -0.63
CA THR A 71 -11.33 -15.64 0.42
C THR A 71 -12.67 -15.12 -0.07
N ARG A 72 -13.74 -15.66 0.49
CA ARG A 72 -15.16 -15.30 0.28
C ARG A 72 -15.26 -13.79 0.13
N GLN A 73 -15.55 -13.33 -1.10
CA GLN A 73 -15.99 -11.95 -1.30
C GLN A 73 -17.24 -11.76 -0.44
N PRO A 74 -17.35 -10.72 0.36
CA PRO A 74 -18.60 -10.42 1.01
C PRO A 74 -19.63 -10.11 -0.09
N GLU A 75 -20.51 -11.06 -0.33
CA GLU A 75 -21.68 -10.90 -1.18
C GLU A 75 -22.51 -9.75 -0.63
N GLY A 76 -22.66 -8.70 -1.40
CA GLY A 76 -23.51 -7.57 -1.04
C GLY A 76 -23.15 -6.32 -1.82
N THR A 77 -24.17 -5.55 -2.13
CA THR A 77 -24.11 -4.27 -2.84
C THR A 77 -23.07 -3.34 -2.21
N MET A 78 -22.24 -2.71 -3.02
CA MET A 78 -21.28 -1.73 -2.55
C MET A 78 -22.00 -0.47 -2.04
N THR A 79 -21.76 -0.10 -0.80
CA THR A 79 -22.33 1.09 -0.17
C THR A 79 -21.24 2.12 0.17
N PRO A 80 -21.58 3.42 0.29
CA PRO A 80 -20.61 4.45 0.69
C PRO A 80 -19.89 4.13 2.00
N ARG A 81 -20.63 3.57 2.97
CA ARG A 81 -20.08 3.14 4.26
C ARG A 81 -19.06 2.00 4.10
N ARG A 82 -19.33 1.04 3.23
CA ARG A 82 -18.39 -0.07 2.93
C ARG A 82 -17.13 0.44 2.25
N LEU A 83 -17.26 1.42 1.35
CA LEU A 83 -16.11 2.09 0.73
C LEU A 83 -15.24 2.80 1.77
N LEU A 84 -15.85 3.54 2.69
CA LEU A 84 -15.14 4.23 3.76
C LEU A 84 -14.41 3.24 4.67
N LEU A 85 -15.05 2.16 5.08
CA LEU A 85 -14.44 1.11 5.90
C LEU A 85 -13.27 0.42 5.18
N ALA A 86 -13.42 0.14 3.88
CA ALA A 86 -12.37 -0.45 3.06
C ALA A 86 -11.14 0.50 2.96
N TYR A 87 -11.39 1.79 2.77
CA TYR A 87 -10.35 2.82 2.77
C TYR A 87 -9.61 2.91 4.10
N GLN A 88 -10.35 2.98 5.21
CA GLN A 88 -9.76 3.04 6.55
C GLN A 88 -8.94 1.78 6.90
N ALA A 89 -9.43 0.61 6.50
CA ALA A 89 -8.70 -0.65 6.69
C ALA A 89 -7.38 -0.66 5.91
N GLU A 90 -7.39 -0.17 4.66
CA GLU A 90 -6.19 -0.08 3.84
C GLU A 90 -5.18 0.93 4.38
N VAL A 91 -5.64 2.10 4.82
CA VAL A 91 -4.76 3.11 5.45
C VAL A 91 -4.09 2.54 6.69
N ARG A 92 -4.84 1.81 7.53
CA ARG A 92 -4.27 1.14 8.71
C ARG A 92 -3.23 0.10 8.31
N ARG A 93 -3.52 -0.72 7.30
CA ARG A 93 -2.59 -1.72 6.78
C ARG A 93 -1.30 -1.10 6.26
N GLN A 94 -1.40 -0.03 5.48
CA GLN A 94 -0.24 0.68 4.95
C GLN A 94 0.62 1.28 6.07
N ARG A 95 0.00 1.89 7.08
CA ARG A 95 0.72 2.42 8.27
C ARG A 95 1.49 1.31 9.00
N LEU A 96 0.91 0.13 9.16
CA LEU A 96 1.59 -1.00 9.78
C LEU A 96 2.79 -1.50 8.95
N VAL A 97 2.66 -1.53 7.63
CA VAL A 97 3.76 -1.91 6.72
C VAL A 97 4.91 -0.91 6.83
N ILE A 98 4.61 0.39 6.80
CA ILE A 98 5.61 1.45 6.94
C ILE A 98 6.32 1.32 8.30
N LYS A 99 5.55 1.17 9.39
CA LYS A 99 6.12 1.01 10.74
C LYS A 99 7.02 -0.23 10.85
N LYS A 100 6.62 -1.35 10.24
CA LYS A 100 7.45 -2.56 10.19
C LYS A 100 8.75 -2.34 9.41
N ALA A 101 8.69 -1.61 8.30
CA ALA A 101 9.87 -1.27 7.52
C ALA A 101 10.82 -0.36 8.30
N GLU A 102 10.32 0.67 8.98
CA GLU A 102 11.11 1.57 9.84
C GLU A 102 11.80 0.81 10.97
N VAL A 103 11.07 -0.06 11.69
CA VAL A 103 11.64 -0.89 12.76
C VAL A 103 12.69 -1.85 12.20
N GLY A 104 12.44 -2.45 11.04
CA GLY A 104 13.40 -3.32 10.35
C GLY A 104 14.68 -2.59 9.98
N GLU A 105 14.57 -1.38 9.47
CA GLU A 105 15.72 -0.52 9.13
C GLU A 105 16.54 -0.15 10.36
N GLN A 106 15.90 0.27 11.44
CA GLN A 106 16.57 0.59 12.71
C GLN A 106 17.32 -0.61 13.28
N ARG A 107 16.72 -1.80 13.26
CA ARG A 107 17.36 -3.05 13.70
C ARG A 107 18.57 -3.39 12.83
N LEU A 108 18.45 -3.22 11.53
CA LEU A 108 19.54 -3.48 10.60
C LEU A 108 20.71 -2.52 10.81
N LEU A 109 20.43 -1.22 11.00
CA LEU A 109 21.45 -0.22 11.33
C LEU A 109 22.17 -0.55 12.63
N PHE A 110 21.45 -1.00 13.65
CA PHE A 110 22.03 -1.45 14.90
C PHE A 110 22.98 -2.63 14.69
N VAL A 111 22.53 -3.66 13.96
CA VAL A 111 23.33 -4.85 13.65
C VAL A 111 24.58 -4.48 12.86
N VAL A 112 24.44 -3.63 11.82
CA VAL A 112 25.58 -3.16 11.01
C VAL A 112 26.60 -2.41 11.87
N THR A 113 26.13 -1.52 12.75
CA THR A 113 27.01 -0.72 13.63
C THR A 113 27.73 -1.63 14.64
N ALA A 114 27.01 -2.57 15.26
CA ALA A 114 27.58 -3.52 16.20
C ALA A 114 28.64 -4.42 15.53
N LEU A 115 28.31 -4.94 14.34
CA LEU A 115 29.25 -5.76 13.57
C LEU A 115 30.52 -4.98 13.15
N ARG A 116 30.39 -3.71 12.71
CA ARG A 116 31.55 -2.88 12.42
C ARG A 116 32.48 -2.75 13.60
N ARG A 117 31.90 -2.50 14.78
CA ARG A 117 32.69 -2.39 16.01
C ARG A 117 33.38 -3.70 16.37
N LEU A 118 32.67 -4.82 16.25
CA LEU A 118 33.24 -6.15 16.50
C LEU A 118 34.32 -6.53 15.47
N MET A 119 34.07 -6.23 14.17
CA MET A 119 35.04 -6.51 13.10
C MET A 119 36.28 -5.62 13.13
N SER A 120 36.27 -4.52 13.88
CA SER A 120 37.49 -3.74 14.15
C SER A 120 38.40 -4.39 15.18
N ASP A 121 37.89 -5.35 15.98
CA ASP A 121 38.68 -6.10 16.94
C ASP A 121 39.35 -7.31 16.27
N GLU A 122 40.68 -7.40 16.42
CA GLU A 122 41.47 -8.43 15.80
C GLU A 122 41.23 -9.81 16.46
N HIS A 123 41.02 -9.88 17.77
CA HIS A 123 40.67 -11.09 18.47
C HIS A 123 39.34 -11.65 17.99
N PHE A 124 38.35 -10.82 17.80
CA PHE A 124 37.03 -11.23 17.27
C PHE A 124 37.16 -11.80 15.85
N ARG A 125 37.94 -11.18 14.96
CA ARG A 125 38.19 -11.69 13.60
C ARG A 125 38.90 -13.01 13.62
N THR A 126 39.85 -13.18 14.51
CA THR A 126 40.61 -14.45 14.67
C THR A 126 39.70 -15.58 15.18
N LEU A 127 38.81 -15.27 16.14
CA LEU A 127 37.81 -16.19 16.64
C LEU A 127 36.83 -16.64 15.54
N LEU A 128 36.33 -15.71 14.73
CA LEU A 128 35.42 -16.03 13.62
C LEU A 128 36.08 -16.97 12.59
N ARG A 129 37.38 -16.77 12.31
CA ARG A 129 38.12 -17.65 11.40
C ARG A 129 38.32 -19.03 11.99
N ALA A 130 38.61 -19.11 13.29
CA ALA A 130 38.83 -20.40 14.00
C ALA A 130 37.51 -21.21 14.06
N GLU A 131 36.37 -20.55 14.19
CA GLU A 131 35.05 -21.19 14.25
C GLU A 131 34.42 -21.41 12.85
N GLU A 132 35.16 -21.12 11.77
CA GLU A 132 34.68 -21.24 10.38
C GLU A 132 33.40 -20.49 10.07
N VAL A 133 33.09 -19.43 10.84
CA VAL A 133 31.89 -18.57 10.71
C VAL A 133 32.22 -17.28 9.94
N ALA A 134 33.21 -17.33 9.04
CA ALA A 134 33.63 -16.15 8.28
C ALA A 134 32.65 -15.77 7.12
N GLU A 135 31.73 -16.67 6.77
CA GLU A 135 30.74 -16.40 5.72
C GLU A 135 29.65 -15.48 6.21
N MET A 136 29.58 -14.31 5.56
CA MET A 136 28.58 -13.30 5.85
C MET A 136 27.55 -13.25 4.72
N PRO A 137 26.22 -13.15 5.02
CA PRO A 137 25.22 -12.95 4.00
C PRO A 137 25.52 -11.69 3.16
N LYS A 138 25.42 -11.83 1.83
CA LYS A 138 25.78 -10.75 0.89
C LYS A 138 25.13 -9.40 1.20
N PRO A 139 23.82 -9.28 1.53
CA PRO A 139 23.20 -8.00 1.86
C PRO A 139 23.85 -7.30 3.07
N LEU A 140 24.36 -8.06 4.02
CA LEU A 140 25.05 -7.54 5.20
C LEU A 140 26.48 -7.12 4.86
N ALA A 141 27.20 -7.92 4.09
CA ALA A 141 28.54 -7.62 3.61
C ALA A 141 28.55 -6.35 2.77
N ASP A 142 27.61 -6.16 1.86
CA ASP A 142 27.46 -4.98 1.01
C ASP A 142 27.24 -3.70 1.85
N ARG A 143 26.44 -3.79 2.92
CA ARG A 143 26.19 -2.66 3.83
C ARG A 143 27.38 -2.34 4.73
N LEU A 144 28.16 -3.34 5.11
CA LEU A 144 29.41 -3.13 5.84
C LEU A 144 30.47 -2.46 4.95
N ALA A 145 30.57 -2.89 3.69
CA ALA A 145 31.51 -2.33 2.71
C ALA A 145 31.09 -0.96 2.20
N GLY A 146 29.80 -0.70 1.98
CA GLY A 146 29.26 0.56 1.43
C GLY A 146 29.42 1.78 2.32
N ALA A 147 29.74 1.60 3.59
CA ALA A 147 30.03 2.68 4.52
C ALA A 147 31.51 3.10 4.53
N SER A 148 32.33 2.50 3.70
CA SER A 148 33.74 2.88 3.49
C SER A 148 33.94 3.83 2.31
N ARG A 149 32.83 4.38 1.75
CA ARG A 149 32.93 5.49 0.77
C ARG A 149 32.59 6.80 1.47
N PRO A 150 33.57 7.73 1.51
CA PRO A 150 33.33 9.11 1.95
C PRO A 150 32.36 9.84 1.02
#